data_a3a813490e5d8badaddadfea8bb10a30
#
_entry.id   a3a813490e5d8badaddadfea8bb10a30
#
_cell.length_a   1.000
_cell.length_b   1.000
_cell.length_c   1.000
_cell.angle_alpha   90.00
_cell.angle_beta   90.00
_cell.angle_gamma   90.00
#
_symmetry.space_group_name_H-M   'P 1'
#
loop_
_entity.id
_entity.type
_entity.pdbx_description
1 polymer ?
#
loop_
_entity_poly.entity_id
_entity_poly.type
_entity_poly.pdbx_seq_one_letter_code
_entity_poly.pdbx_strand_id
1 'polypeptide(L)'
;MKNFLILSLLLAFLTTEVCAQWKPAGDKIKTQWANKINTSAVLPEYPRPIMERNEWKNLNGLWEYAITDLGGNVPAHFDGQILVPFAVESSLSGVGQRVGAKKE
;
A
#
# COMPACT_ATOMS: atom_id res chain seq x y z
N MET A 1 -17.45 -31.40 29.40
CA MET A 1 -16.16 -30.67 29.45
C MET A 1 -15.28 -30.87 28.21
N LYS A 2 -15.10 -32.13 27.74
CA LYS A 2 -14.29 -32.39 26.53
C LYS A 2 -14.79 -31.66 25.25
N ASN A 3 -16.10 -31.57 25.03
CA ASN A 3 -16.68 -30.90 23.85
C ASN A 3 -16.53 -29.37 23.88
N PHE A 4 -16.44 -28.79 25.07
CA PHE A 4 -16.24 -27.33 25.23
C PHE A 4 -14.80 -26.91 24.89
N LEU A 5 -13.83 -27.76 25.22
CA LEU A 5 -12.41 -27.59 24.88
C LEU A 5 -12.16 -27.69 23.36
N ILE A 6 -12.84 -28.62 22.70
CA ILE A 6 -12.73 -28.77 21.23
C ILE A 6 -13.36 -27.58 20.50
N LEU A 7 -14.48 -27.06 20.99
CA LEU A 7 -15.15 -25.89 20.41
C LEU A 7 -14.30 -24.63 20.60
N SER A 8 -13.64 -24.46 21.75
CA SER A 8 -12.74 -23.31 21.96
C SER A 8 -11.47 -23.36 21.12
N LEU A 9 -10.94 -24.57 20.88
CA LEU A 9 -9.78 -24.78 20.02
C LEU A 9 -10.12 -24.52 18.54
N LEU A 10 -11.33 -24.88 18.12
CA LEU A 10 -11.80 -24.60 16.74
C LEU A 10 -12.03 -23.10 16.49
N LEU A 11 -12.48 -22.36 17.50
CA LEU A 11 -12.69 -20.92 17.41
C LEU A 11 -11.37 -20.13 17.35
N ALA A 12 -10.30 -20.63 17.95
CA ALA A 12 -8.98 -20.00 17.92
C ALA A 12 -8.29 -20.10 16.54
N PHE A 13 -8.70 -21.04 15.69
CA PHE A 13 -8.16 -21.19 14.32
C PHE A 13 -8.84 -20.28 13.28
N LEU A 14 -9.88 -19.55 13.65
CA LEU A 14 -10.64 -18.69 12.73
C LEU A 14 -10.13 -17.24 12.66
N THR A 15 -9.09 -16.89 13.39
CA THR A 15 -8.40 -15.59 13.20
C THR A 15 -7.45 -15.68 12.01
N THR A 16 -7.99 -15.81 10.80
CA THR A 16 -7.22 -15.53 9.59
C THR A 16 -7.02 -14.02 9.53
N GLU A 17 -5.79 -13.58 9.64
CA GLU A 17 -5.39 -12.22 9.33
C GLU A 17 -5.85 -11.92 7.90
N VAL A 18 -6.94 -11.17 7.75
CA VAL A 18 -7.35 -10.63 6.45
C VAL A 18 -6.37 -9.51 6.13
N CYS A 19 -5.23 -9.87 5.56
CA CYS A 19 -4.34 -8.91 4.94
C CYS A 19 -5.14 -8.22 3.83
N ALA A 20 -5.49 -6.96 4.03
CA ALA A 20 -6.25 -6.18 3.05
C ALA A 20 -5.42 -6.07 1.77
N GLN A 21 -5.81 -6.84 0.75
CA GLN A 21 -5.14 -6.81 -0.55
C GLN A 21 -5.29 -5.43 -1.17
N TRP A 22 -4.17 -4.81 -1.58
CA TRP A 22 -4.16 -3.53 -2.25
C TRP A 22 -5.09 -3.54 -3.48
N LYS A 23 -5.83 -2.45 -3.65
CA LYS A 23 -6.72 -2.20 -4.81
C LYS A 23 -6.59 -0.74 -5.26
N PRO A 24 -6.70 -0.46 -6.56
CA PRO A 24 -6.81 0.92 -7.05
C PRO A 24 -8.00 1.63 -6.40
N ALA A 25 -7.81 2.87 -5.96
CA ALA A 25 -8.83 3.66 -5.29
C ALA A 25 -9.80 4.30 -6.28
N GLY A 26 -11.10 4.22 -5.97
CA GLY A 26 -12.18 4.95 -6.65
C GLY A 26 -12.35 4.63 -8.13
N ASP A 27 -13.24 5.42 -8.78
CA ASP A 27 -13.66 5.28 -10.18
C ASP A 27 -12.99 6.30 -11.13
N LYS A 28 -11.79 6.74 -10.79
CA LYS A 28 -11.06 7.68 -11.66
C LYS A 28 -10.65 7.03 -12.97
N ILE A 29 -10.52 7.85 -14.02
CA ILE A 29 -10.06 7.42 -15.33
C ILE A 29 -8.71 6.71 -15.20
N LYS A 30 -8.64 5.51 -15.76
CA LYS A 30 -7.44 4.66 -15.79
C LYS A 30 -7.08 4.34 -17.23
N THR A 31 -5.80 4.24 -17.49
CA THR A 31 -5.32 3.72 -18.76
C THR A 31 -5.42 2.19 -18.81
N GLN A 32 -5.34 1.61 -20.00
CA GLN A 32 -5.29 0.14 -20.17
C GLN A 32 -4.15 -0.55 -19.39
N TRP A 33 -3.10 0.20 -19.05
CA TRP A 33 -1.94 -0.28 -18.31
C TRP A 33 -2.21 -0.48 -16.82
N ALA A 34 -3.25 0.16 -16.28
CA ALA A 34 -3.60 0.08 -14.87
C ALA A 34 -3.85 -1.35 -14.38
N ASN A 35 -4.41 -2.20 -15.24
CA ASN A 35 -4.70 -3.60 -14.92
C ASN A 35 -3.46 -4.51 -14.96
N LYS A 36 -2.33 -4.00 -15.44
CA LYS A 36 -1.06 -4.76 -15.57
C LYS A 36 -0.11 -4.51 -14.40
N ILE A 37 -0.49 -3.69 -13.43
CA ILE A 37 0.37 -3.34 -12.31
C ILE A 37 0.48 -4.54 -11.37
N ASN A 38 1.73 -4.94 -11.14
CA ASN A 38 2.09 -5.94 -10.14
C ASN A 38 2.67 -5.22 -8.90
N THR A 39 1.99 -5.32 -7.77
CA THR A 39 2.41 -4.66 -6.52
C THR A 39 3.74 -5.17 -5.97
N SER A 40 4.16 -6.38 -6.36
CA SER A 40 5.43 -6.97 -5.96
C SER A 40 6.60 -6.59 -6.88
N ALA A 41 6.32 -5.99 -8.05
CA ALA A 41 7.31 -5.61 -9.03
C ALA A 41 6.84 -4.37 -9.81
N VAL A 42 6.67 -3.26 -9.09
CA VAL A 42 6.21 -1.99 -9.66
C VAL A 42 7.36 -1.30 -10.35
N LEU A 43 7.26 -1.11 -11.68
CA LEU A 43 8.26 -0.43 -12.49
C LEU A 43 9.69 -0.86 -12.12
N PRO A 44 10.05 -2.13 -12.34
CA PRO A 44 11.32 -2.69 -11.87
C PRO A 44 12.52 -2.19 -12.68
N GLU A 45 12.28 -1.52 -13.81
CA GLU A 45 13.31 -1.09 -14.73
C GLU A 45 14.17 0.01 -14.12
N TYR A 46 15.47 -0.02 -14.42
CA TYR A 46 16.36 1.06 -14.04
C TYR A 46 15.95 2.37 -14.73
N PRO A 47 15.75 3.49 -14.00
CA PRO A 47 15.13 4.69 -14.55
C PRO A 47 15.99 5.45 -15.57
N ARG A 48 17.30 5.17 -15.61
CA ARG A 48 18.27 5.82 -16.51
C ARG A 48 19.24 4.81 -17.11
N PRO A 49 18.83 4.04 -18.11
CA PRO A 49 19.63 2.94 -18.65
C PRO A 49 20.99 3.36 -19.22
N ILE A 50 21.18 4.63 -19.58
CA ILE A 50 22.45 5.17 -20.11
C ILE A 50 23.46 5.44 -18.96
N MET A 51 23.01 5.54 -17.72
CA MET A 51 23.84 5.88 -16.54
C MET A 51 23.63 4.85 -15.42
N GLU A 52 23.61 3.59 -15.77
CA GLU A 52 23.41 2.49 -14.83
C GLU A 52 24.50 2.43 -13.78
N ARG A 53 24.12 2.14 -12.53
CA ARG A 53 25.01 1.94 -11.39
C ARG A 53 24.95 0.49 -10.94
N ASN A 54 26.09 -0.08 -10.56
CA ASN A 54 26.17 -1.47 -10.10
C ASN A 54 25.40 -1.70 -8.78
N GLU A 55 25.36 -0.69 -7.93
CA GLU A 55 24.61 -0.73 -6.67
C GLU A 55 23.37 0.16 -6.77
N TRP A 56 22.25 -0.45 -7.10
CA TRP A 56 20.96 0.21 -7.16
C TRP A 56 19.86 -0.68 -6.55
N LYS A 57 18.96 -0.07 -5.82
CA LYS A 57 17.81 -0.76 -5.23
C LYS A 57 16.54 -0.02 -5.59
N ASN A 58 15.60 -0.73 -6.18
CA ASN A 58 14.25 -0.22 -6.39
C ASN A 58 13.49 -0.20 -5.06
N LEU A 59 12.96 0.96 -4.69
CA LEU A 59 12.14 1.15 -3.49
C LEU A 59 10.64 1.24 -3.80
N ASN A 60 10.24 1.01 -5.05
CA ASN A 60 8.84 0.94 -5.42
C ASN A 60 8.16 -0.26 -4.76
N GLY A 61 6.89 -0.11 -4.46
CA GLY A 61 6.11 -1.16 -3.81
C GLY A 61 5.12 -0.58 -2.80
N LEU A 62 4.59 -1.44 -1.96
CA LEU A 62 3.66 -1.05 -0.89
C LEU A 62 4.42 -0.48 0.30
N TRP A 63 4.03 0.71 0.72
CA TRP A 63 4.53 1.41 1.90
C TRP A 63 3.38 1.79 2.81
N GLU A 64 3.61 1.84 4.10
CA GLU A 64 2.65 2.41 5.04
C GLU A 64 2.67 3.94 4.93
N TYR A 65 1.49 4.56 5.01
CA TYR A 65 1.34 6.01 4.96
C TYR A 65 0.41 6.52 6.05
N ALA A 66 0.55 7.80 6.38
CA ALA A 66 -0.41 8.55 7.16
C ALA A 66 -0.48 9.98 6.61
N ILE A 67 -1.66 10.59 6.68
CA ILE A 67 -1.87 11.99 6.28
C ILE A 67 -2.06 12.82 7.55
N THR A 68 -1.07 13.61 7.90
CA THR A 68 -1.06 14.41 9.13
C THR A 68 -1.15 15.91 8.84
N ASP A 69 -1.29 16.71 9.89
CA ASP A 69 -1.19 18.16 9.78
C ASP A 69 0.27 18.56 9.61
N LEU A 70 0.53 19.55 8.73
CA LEU A 70 1.88 20.03 8.44
C LEU A 70 2.63 20.42 9.72
N GLY A 71 3.81 19.88 9.91
CA GLY A 71 4.62 20.07 11.12
C GLY A 71 4.13 19.28 12.33
N GLY A 72 3.25 18.30 12.14
CA GLY A 72 2.80 17.38 13.19
C GLY A 72 3.87 16.40 13.64
N ASN A 73 3.60 15.68 14.71
CA ASN A 73 4.45 14.58 15.15
C ASN A 73 4.24 13.33 14.26
N VAL A 74 5.25 12.48 14.18
CA VAL A 74 5.10 11.16 13.54
C VAL A 74 3.92 10.43 14.17
N PRO A 75 2.96 9.96 13.37
CA PRO A 75 1.76 9.32 13.90
C PRO A 75 2.09 7.99 14.57
N ALA A 76 1.35 7.66 15.64
CA ALA A 76 1.48 6.37 16.31
C ALA A 76 0.88 5.21 15.48
N HIS A 77 -0.01 5.52 14.55
CA HIS A 77 -0.68 4.56 13.66
C HIS A 77 -0.69 5.10 12.25
N PHE A 78 -0.53 4.22 11.28
CA PHE A 78 -0.63 4.54 9.86
C PHE A 78 -2.07 4.39 9.37
N ASP A 79 -2.45 5.20 8.37
CA ASP A 79 -3.80 5.19 7.80
C ASP A 79 -4.02 4.00 6.86
N GLY A 80 -2.94 3.43 6.31
CA GLY A 80 -3.00 2.29 5.42
C GLY A 80 -1.75 2.11 4.57
N GLN A 81 -1.92 1.53 3.39
CA GLN A 81 -0.82 1.27 2.44
C GLN A 81 -0.99 2.08 1.17
N ILE A 82 0.11 2.63 0.68
CA ILE A 82 0.22 3.35 -0.58
C ILE A 82 1.17 2.61 -1.53
N LEU A 83 0.81 2.54 -2.81
CA LEU A 83 1.68 1.96 -3.82
C LEU A 83 2.59 3.03 -4.44
N VAL A 84 3.86 3.00 -4.05
CA VAL A 84 4.91 3.85 -4.62
C VAL A 84 5.34 3.30 -5.99
N PRO A 85 5.53 4.13 -7.02
CA PRO A 85 5.75 5.59 -7.02
C PRO A 85 4.51 6.43 -7.38
N PHE A 86 3.31 5.90 -7.22
CA PHE A 86 2.10 6.64 -7.58
C PHE A 86 1.78 7.72 -6.55
N ALA A 87 1.44 8.92 -7.03
CA ALA A 87 1.03 10.03 -6.19
C ALA A 87 -0.24 9.69 -5.37
N VAL A 88 -0.35 10.21 -4.17
CA VAL A 88 -1.45 9.94 -3.24
C VAL A 88 -2.84 10.23 -3.84
N GLU A 89 -2.95 11.20 -4.74
CA GLU A 89 -4.19 11.54 -5.46
C GLU A 89 -4.54 10.55 -6.58
N SER A 90 -3.56 9.77 -7.01
CA SER A 90 -3.76 8.79 -8.09
C SER A 90 -4.62 7.61 -7.60
N SER A 91 -5.46 7.09 -8.49
CA SER A 91 -6.17 5.83 -8.25
C SER A 91 -5.21 4.67 -7.99
N LEU A 92 -4.07 4.65 -8.70
CA LEU A 92 -3.08 3.58 -8.61
C LEU A 92 -2.24 3.61 -7.33
N SER A 93 -2.28 4.69 -6.57
CA SER A 93 -1.69 4.70 -5.23
C SER A 93 -2.43 3.77 -4.26
N GLY A 94 -3.71 3.50 -4.51
CA GLY A 94 -4.61 2.83 -3.58
C GLY A 94 -5.28 3.80 -2.59
N VAL A 95 -4.84 5.06 -2.52
CA VAL A 95 -5.35 6.11 -1.61
C VAL A 95 -6.38 6.99 -2.30
N GLY A 96 -6.01 7.61 -3.43
CA GLY A 96 -6.90 8.41 -4.26
C GLY A 96 -7.43 9.69 -3.61
N GLN A 97 -6.82 10.16 -2.54
CA GLN A 97 -7.21 11.34 -1.79
C GLN A 97 -6.45 12.60 -2.24
N ARG A 98 -7.12 13.75 -2.20
CA ARG A 98 -6.44 15.05 -2.29
C ARG A 98 -5.89 15.44 -0.93
N VAL A 99 -4.59 15.71 -0.89
CA VAL A 99 -3.94 16.26 0.29
C VAL A 99 -3.98 17.79 0.18
N GLY A 100 -4.61 18.46 1.15
CA GLY A 100 -4.66 19.92 1.20
C GLY A 100 -3.31 20.53 1.59
N ALA A 101 -3.11 21.84 1.31
CA ALA A 101 -1.86 22.55 1.57
C ALA A 101 -1.42 22.60 3.05
N LYS A 102 -2.28 22.19 3.98
CA LYS A 102 -1.99 22.11 5.43
C LYS A 102 -1.72 20.69 5.92
N LYS A 103 -1.54 19.75 5.02
CA LYS A 103 -1.32 18.32 5.30
C LYS A 103 -0.01 17.84 4.66
N GLU A 104 0.62 16.87 5.27
CA GLU A 104 1.77 16.12 4.79
C GLU A 104 1.62 14.61 4.99
#